data_749e44372f9da6005f3a6a05f503f551
#
_entry.id   749e44372f9da6005f3a6a05f503f551
#
_cell.length_a   1.000
_cell.length_b   1.000
_cell.length_c   1.000
_cell.angle_alpha   90.00
_cell.angle_beta   90.00
_cell.angle_gamma   90.00
#
_symmetry.space_group_name_H-M   'P 1'
#
loop_
_entity.id
_entity.type
_entity.pdbx_description
1 polymer ?
#
loop_
_entity_poly.entity_id
_entity_poly.type
_entity_poly.pdbx_seq_one_letter_code
_entity_poly.pdbx_strand_id
1 'polypeptide(L)'
;MKKILSITVLISLLANFCSKENDIREVDDGIFDHTTTRLASIPSEWITKAKADLHIAYGHTSHGSQLTDGMRGLVSFLGSEYAWNNGGTGGALDLHDYAMPGDLGNPNFTQWERETRNYLDANGDVNVIIWSWCGQVSSATEADINTYLSLMNGLEEDYPGVTFVYMTGHLDGTGLTGNLHRRNEQIRSYCRNHKKFLYDFADIESYDPEGKFYHDKWANDGCYYDNDNNGSLESNWAIRWQESHSEGVDWYTCGAAHTQPLNANMKAYAAWHLWARIAG
;
A
#
# COMPACT_ATOMS: atom_id res chain seq x y z
N MET A 1 35.27 -2.59 76.41
CA MET A 1 34.44 -3.45 75.51
C MET A 1 33.68 -2.56 74.58
N LYS A 2 34.16 -2.37 73.31
CA LYS A 2 33.51 -1.57 72.28
C LYS A 2 32.74 -2.53 71.38
N LYS A 3 31.43 -2.37 71.32
CA LYS A 3 30.55 -3.12 70.35
C LYS A 3 30.65 -2.46 69.00
N ILE A 4 31.09 -3.22 67.99
CA ILE A 4 31.08 -2.82 66.59
C ILE A 4 29.73 -3.22 66.04
N LEU A 5 28.99 -2.22 65.52
CA LEU A 5 27.71 -2.39 64.86
C LEU A 5 27.98 -2.54 63.36
N SER A 6 27.80 -3.74 62.82
CA SER A 6 27.87 -3.96 61.38
C SER A 6 26.57 -3.53 60.72
N ILE A 7 26.65 -2.53 59.83
CA ILE A 7 25.56 -2.10 58.96
C ILE A 7 25.69 -2.87 57.65
N THR A 8 24.77 -3.80 57.41
CA THR A 8 24.66 -4.50 56.12
C THR A 8 23.84 -3.60 55.19
N VAL A 9 24.50 -3.04 54.19
CA VAL A 9 23.82 -2.28 53.12
C VAL A 9 23.31 -3.29 52.10
N LEU A 10 21.99 -3.40 52.02
CA LEU A 10 21.30 -4.18 51.01
C LEU A 10 21.17 -3.34 49.73
N ILE A 11 22.02 -3.61 48.74
CA ILE A 11 21.91 -2.98 47.41
C ILE A 11 20.85 -3.75 46.62
N SER A 12 19.65 -3.19 46.50
CA SER A 12 18.62 -3.68 45.58
C SER A 12 18.97 -3.22 44.17
N LEU A 13 19.44 -4.15 43.33
CA LEU A 13 19.50 -3.98 41.88
C LEU A 13 18.06 -3.92 41.34
N LEU A 14 17.57 -2.74 41.09
CA LEU A 14 16.41 -2.51 40.21
C LEU A 14 16.89 -2.75 38.78
N ALA A 15 16.64 -3.96 38.28
CA ALA A 15 16.75 -4.25 36.85
C ALA A 15 15.62 -3.46 36.15
N ASN A 16 15.97 -2.32 35.56
CA ASN A 16 15.11 -1.65 34.58
C ASN A 16 15.00 -2.59 33.37
N PHE A 17 13.94 -3.39 33.33
CA PHE A 17 13.44 -3.93 32.10
C PHE A 17 12.89 -2.74 31.29
N CYS A 18 13.73 -2.18 30.42
CA CYS A 18 13.26 -1.34 29.34
C CYS A 18 12.50 -2.27 28.39
N SER A 19 11.19 -2.40 28.58
CA SER A 19 10.33 -2.90 27.55
C SER A 19 10.51 -1.93 26.37
N LYS A 20 11.10 -2.40 25.27
CA LYS A 20 10.92 -1.73 23.99
C LYS A 20 9.41 -1.80 23.72
N GLU A 21 8.68 -0.77 24.11
CA GLU A 21 7.43 -0.45 23.48
C GLU A 21 7.76 -0.39 21.99
N ASN A 22 7.18 -1.32 21.23
CA ASN A 22 7.14 -1.18 19.79
C ASN A 22 6.43 0.15 19.54
N ASP A 23 7.20 1.15 19.14
CA ASP A 23 6.67 2.39 18.58
C ASP A 23 5.87 1.98 17.33
N ILE A 24 4.61 1.63 17.53
CA ILE A 24 3.62 1.67 16.48
C ILE A 24 3.52 3.16 16.19
N ARG A 25 4.25 3.64 15.19
CA ARG A 25 3.94 4.93 14.61
C ARG A 25 2.46 4.81 14.24
N GLU A 26 1.61 5.54 14.95
CA GLU A 26 0.27 5.80 14.47
C GLU A 26 0.44 6.24 13.02
N VAL A 27 -0.09 5.46 12.08
CA VAL A 27 -0.29 5.92 10.71
C VAL A 27 -1.46 6.90 10.81
N ASP A 28 -1.17 8.07 11.38
CA ASP A 28 -2.17 9.07 11.78
C ASP A 28 -2.62 9.92 10.58
N ASP A 29 -1.99 9.75 9.43
CA ASP A 29 -2.24 10.57 8.25
C ASP A 29 -3.04 9.86 7.13
N GLY A 30 -3.37 8.59 7.29
CA GLY A 30 -4.10 7.81 6.27
C GLY A 30 -3.26 7.45 5.03
N ILE A 31 -1.93 7.56 5.09
CA ILE A 31 -1.01 7.26 3.98
C ILE A 31 -0.42 5.85 4.15
N PHE A 32 -0.56 5.02 3.12
CA PHE A 32 -0.03 3.66 3.06
C PHE A 32 1.07 3.60 2.01
N ASP A 33 2.30 3.66 2.45
CA ASP A 33 3.53 3.77 1.69
C ASP A 33 4.52 2.64 2.04
N HIS A 34 5.79 2.75 1.66
CA HIS A 34 6.83 1.76 1.98
C HIS A 34 6.99 1.48 3.47
N THR A 35 6.61 2.40 4.37
CA THR A 35 6.70 2.19 5.82
C THR A 35 5.62 1.24 6.35
N THR A 36 4.59 0.99 5.55
CA THR A 36 3.47 0.07 5.86
C THR A 36 3.62 -1.32 5.22
N THR A 37 4.80 -1.68 4.74
CA THR A 37 5.06 -2.96 4.07
C THR A 37 5.51 -4.09 5.02
N ARG A 38 5.07 -4.08 6.30
CA ARG A 38 5.44 -5.07 7.33
C ARG A 38 4.21 -5.62 8.03
N LEU A 39 3.73 -6.80 7.64
CA LEU A 39 2.53 -7.43 8.21
C LEU A 39 2.58 -7.62 9.74
N ALA A 40 3.75 -7.89 10.31
CA ALA A 40 3.91 -8.12 11.75
C ALA A 40 3.51 -6.92 12.63
N SER A 41 3.35 -5.74 12.06
CA SER A 41 2.87 -4.55 12.77
C SER A 41 1.34 -4.39 12.74
N ILE A 42 0.60 -5.24 12.01
CA ILE A 42 -0.88 -5.20 11.98
C ILE A 42 -1.42 -6.01 13.16
N PRO A 43 -2.24 -5.43 14.04
CA PRO A 43 -2.95 -6.20 15.05
C PRO A 43 -3.89 -7.24 14.42
N SER A 44 -3.83 -8.49 14.86
CA SER A 44 -4.64 -9.58 14.27
C SER A 44 -6.15 -9.37 14.40
N GLU A 45 -6.58 -8.67 15.44
CA GLU A 45 -7.97 -8.25 15.61
C GLU A 45 -8.43 -7.28 14.52
N TRP A 46 -7.55 -6.44 13.99
CA TRP A 46 -7.87 -5.52 12.89
C TRP A 46 -8.00 -6.25 11.55
N ILE A 47 -7.16 -7.28 11.32
CA ILE A 47 -7.31 -8.19 10.17
C ILE A 47 -8.68 -8.89 10.24
N THR A 48 -9.03 -9.43 11.42
CA THR A 48 -10.31 -10.08 11.65
C THR A 48 -11.47 -9.11 11.41
N LYS A 49 -11.36 -7.88 11.89
CA LYS A 49 -12.37 -6.84 11.72
C LYS A 49 -12.51 -6.42 10.25
N ALA A 50 -11.40 -6.27 9.53
CA ALA A 50 -11.42 -5.98 8.09
C ALA A 50 -12.21 -7.06 7.31
N LYS A 51 -11.96 -8.33 7.62
CA LYS A 51 -12.67 -9.47 7.00
C LYS A 51 -14.16 -9.55 7.36
N ALA A 52 -14.54 -8.97 8.49
CA ALA A 52 -15.94 -8.98 8.95
C ALA A 52 -16.76 -7.79 8.40
N ASP A 53 -16.12 -6.64 8.22
CA ASP A 53 -16.81 -5.36 8.05
C ASP A 53 -16.61 -4.73 6.67
N LEU A 54 -15.56 -5.11 5.91
CA LEU A 54 -15.26 -4.47 4.64
C LEU A 54 -15.80 -5.24 3.44
N HIS A 55 -16.45 -4.49 2.54
CA HIS A 55 -16.90 -4.90 1.22
C HIS A 55 -16.23 -3.99 0.19
N ILE A 56 -15.14 -4.48 -0.41
CA ILE A 56 -14.21 -3.68 -1.20
C ILE A 56 -14.47 -3.90 -2.69
N ALA A 57 -14.59 -2.82 -3.45
CA ALA A 57 -14.57 -2.89 -4.90
C ALA A 57 -13.29 -2.24 -5.44
N TYR A 58 -12.51 -3.03 -6.16
CA TYR A 58 -11.23 -2.63 -6.74
C TYR A 58 -11.31 -2.57 -8.27
N GLY A 59 -11.20 -1.35 -8.82
CA GLY A 59 -11.13 -1.08 -10.25
C GLY A 59 -9.68 -0.94 -10.71
N HIS A 60 -9.27 -1.72 -11.70
CA HIS A 60 -7.90 -1.68 -12.21
C HIS A 60 -7.73 -2.43 -13.53
N THR A 61 -6.57 -2.23 -14.16
CA THR A 61 -6.04 -3.04 -15.24
C THR A 61 -4.69 -3.67 -14.82
N SER A 62 -3.76 -3.89 -15.75
CA SER A 62 -2.57 -4.74 -15.54
C SER A 62 -1.70 -4.34 -14.33
N HIS A 63 -1.35 -3.05 -14.16
CA HIS A 63 -0.51 -2.63 -13.01
C HIS A 63 -1.20 -2.83 -11.68
N GLY A 64 -2.50 -2.58 -11.62
CA GLY A 64 -3.27 -2.79 -10.40
C GLY A 64 -3.34 -4.25 -9.95
N SER A 65 -3.23 -5.23 -10.86
CA SER A 65 -3.21 -6.64 -10.50
C SER A 65 -2.06 -7.03 -9.57
N GLN A 66 -0.98 -6.24 -9.53
CA GLN A 66 0.16 -6.48 -8.63
C GLN A 66 -0.28 -6.56 -7.15
N LEU A 67 -1.26 -5.74 -6.75
CA LEU A 67 -1.81 -5.77 -5.39
C LEU A 67 -2.52 -7.10 -5.12
N THR A 68 -3.48 -7.48 -5.95
CA THR A 68 -4.29 -8.69 -5.76
C THR A 68 -3.52 -9.97 -6.06
N ASP A 69 -2.58 -9.97 -7.00
CA ASP A 69 -1.66 -11.08 -7.23
C ASP A 69 -0.72 -11.30 -6.02
N GLY A 70 -0.20 -10.23 -5.46
CA GLY A 70 0.55 -10.29 -4.20
C GLY A 70 -0.30 -10.83 -3.05
N MET A 71 -1.53 -10.34 -2.88
CA MET A 71 -2.46 -10.85 -1.85
C MET A 71 -2.80 -12.34 -2.07
N ARG A 72 -2.95 -12.79 -3.32
CA ARG A 72 -3.19 -14.21 -3.63
C ARG A 72 -1.98 -15.08 -3.27
N GLY A 73 -0.77 -14.62 -3.58
CA GLY A 73 0.48 -15.28 -3.18
C GLY A 73 0.64 -15.33 -1.67
N LEU A 74 0.26 -14.27 -0.96
CA LEU A 74 0.31 -14.20 0.49
C LEU A 74 -0.53 -15.28 1.18
N VAL A 75 -1.71 -15.61 0.65
CA VAL A 75 -2.53 -16.72 1.17
C VAL A 75 -1.79 -18.05 1.07
N SER A 76 -1.07 -18.28 0.00
CA SER A 76 -0.25 -19.49 -0.17
C SER A 76 0.95 -19.50 0.78
N PHE A 77 1.50 -18.34 1.10
CA PHE A 77 2.69 -18.16 1.93
C PHE A 77 2.39 -18.21 3.43
N LEU A 78 1.36 -17.47 3.91
CA LEU A 78 1.02 -17.33 5.33
C LEU A 78 -0.32 -17.92 5.74
N GLY A 79 -1.12 -18.42 4.79
CA GLY A 79 -2.36 -19.14 5.09
C GLY A 79 -3.62 -18.29 5.09
N SER A 80 -4.71 -18.89 5.59
CA SER A 80 -6.08 -18.36 5.48
C SER A 80 -6.35 -17.11 6.31
N GLU A 81 -5.45 -16.69 7.18
CA GLU A 81 -5.57 -15.41 7.88
C GLU A 81 -5.70 -14.26 6.88
N TYR A 82 -4.93 -14.33 5.78
CA TYR A 82 -4.93 -13.34 4.71
C TYR A 82 -5.82 -13.72 3.51
N ALA A 83 -6.77 -14.64 3.72
CA ALA A 83 -7.68 -15.05 2.65
C ALA A 83 -8.64 -13.92 2.25
N TRP A 84 -8.86 -13.80 0.94
CA TRP A 84 -9.81 -12.89 0.33
C TRP A 84 -10.51 -13.54 -0.86
N ASN A 85 -11.73 -13.15 -1.15
CA ASN A 85 -12.46 -13.52 -2.36
C ASN A 85 -13.61 -12.55 -2.62
N ASN A 86 -14.20 -12.62 -3.80
CA ASN A 86 -15.43 -11.92 -4.12
C ASN A 86 -16.59 -12.51 -3.29
N GLY A 87 -17.21 -11.69 -2.44
CA GLY A 87 -18.32 -12.05 -1.57
C GLY A 87 -17.91 -12.52 -0.18
N GLY A 88 -16.63 -12.46 0.23
CA GLY A 88 -16.17 -12.70 1.62
C GLY A 88 -16.47 -14.09 2.18
N THR A 89 -16.71 -15.08 1.31
CA THR A 89 -17.16 -16.41 1.73
C THR A 89 -16.08 -17.17 2.49
N GLY A 90 -16.49 -18.03 3.44
CA GLY A 90 -15.53 -18.84 4.22
C GLY A 90 -14.71 -18.03 5.23
N GLY A 91 -15.15 -16.84 5.61
CA GLY A 91 -14.42 -15.93 6.51
C GLY A 91 -13.22 -15.24 5.86
N ALA A 92 -13.22 -15.11 4.55
CA ALA A 92 -12.27 -14.32 3.78
C ALA A 92 -12.64 -12.83 3.78
N LEU A 93 -11.70 -11.95 3.45
CA LEU A 93 -11.99 -10.56 3.14
C LEU A 93 -12.83 -10.48 1.86
N ASP A 94 -13.90 -9.70 1.87
CA ASP A 94 -14.68 -9.44 0.67
C ASP A 94 -14.00 -8.36 -0.18
N LEU A 95 -13.39 -8.81 -1.28
CA LEU A 95 -12.72 -7.95 -2.24
C LEU A 95 -13.11 -8.36 -3.66
N HIS A 96 -13.85 -7.50 -4.33
CA HIS A 96 -14.22 -7.64 -5.71
C HIS A 96 -13.09 -7.15 -6.62
N ASP A 97 -12.29 -8.10 -7.10
CA ASP A 97 -11.19 -7.86 -8.04
C ASP A 97 -11.75 -7.58 -9.44
N TYR A 98 -11.21 -6.58 -10.14
CA TYR A 98 -11.77 -6.09 -11.42
C TYR A 98 -13.26 -5.71 -11.33
N ALA A 99 -13.67 -5.09 -10.23
CA ALA A 99 -15.07 -4.81 -9.93
C ALA A 99 -15.74 -3.91 -10.97
N MET A 100 -15.02 -2.93 -11.48
CA MET A 100 -15.53 -1.94 -12.42
C MET A 100 -14.76 -1.99 -13.74
N PRO A 101 -15.43 -1.83 -14.89
CA PRO A 101 -14.77 -1.85 -16.19
C PRO A 101 -13.96 -0.58 -16.41
N GLY A 102 -12.80 -0.72 -17.03
CA GLY A 102 -11.94 0.40 -17.42
C GLY A 102 -10.75 0.61 -16.50
N ASP A 103 -10.24 1.82 -16.50
CA ASP A 103 -8.98 2.20 -15.90
C ASP A 103 -9.03 3.69 -15.52
N LEU A 104 -8.31 4.11 -14.51
CA LEU A 104 -8.18 5.55 -14.23
C LEU A 104 -7.53 6.27 -15.40
N GLY A 105 -8.19 7.31 -15.89
CA GLY A 105 -7.71 8.12 -17.02
C GLY A 105 -7.88 7.50 -18.41
N ASN A 106 -8.45 6.30 -18.55
CA ASN A 106 -8.71 5.67 -19.85
C ASN A 106 -10.19 5.19 -19.97
N PRO A 107 -10.95 5.60 -20.98
CA PRO A 107 -10.58 6.39 -22.17
C PRO A 107 -10.39 7.90 -21.92
N ASN A 108 -10.75 8.38 -20.74
CA ASN A 108 -10.56 9.77 -20.29
C ASN A 108 -10.55 9.84 -18.75
N PHE A 109 -10.26 11.03 -18.19
CA PHE A 109 -10.13 11.23 -16.74
C PHE A 109 -11.46 11.31 -15.98
N THR A 110 -12.60 10.96 -16.58
CA THR A 110 -13.93 11.03 -15.93
C THR A 110 -14.74 9.74 -16.01
N GLN A 111 -14.38 8.81 -16.92
CA GLN A 111 -15.13 7.55 -17.13
C GLN A 111 -15.21 6.69 -15.87
N TRP A 112 -14.11 6.52 -15.17
CA TRP A 112 -13.99 5.71 -13.95
C TRP A 112 -14.98 6.15 -12.86
N GLU A 113 -15.22 7.46 -12.74
CA GLU A 113 -16.17 8.02 -11.76
C GLU A 113 -17.61 7.57 -12.08
N ARG A 114 -18.01 7.62 -13.34
CA ARG A 114 -19.33 7.14 -13.77
C ARG A 114 -19.46 5.62 -13.53
N GLU A 115 -18.44 4.84 -13.82
CA GLU A 115 -18.46 3.39 -13.55
C GLU A 115 -18.51 3.09 -12.04
N THR A 116 -17.88 3.90 -11.22
CA THR A 116 -17.99 3.81 -9.75
C THR A 116 -19.43 4.05 -9.29
N ARG A 117 -20.11 5.10 -9.81
CA ARG A 117 -21.52 5.35 -9.47
C ARG A 117 -22.43 4.22 -9.90
N ASN A 118 -22.29 3.76 -11.14
CA ASN A 118 -23.05 2.63 -11.66
C ASN A 118 -22.87 1.37 -10.79
N TYR A 119 -21.64 1.15 -10.31
CA TYR A 119 -21.33 0.00 -9.48
C TYR A 119 -21.94 0.12 -8.09
N LEU A 120 -21.80 1.26 -7.42
CA LEU A 120 -22.38 1.53 -6.10
C LEU A 120 -23.91 1.50 -6.12
N ASP A 121 -24.55 2.01 -7.17
CA ASP A 121 -26.02 1.98 -7.34
C ASP A 121 -26.54 0.53 -7.46
N ALA A 122 -25.72 -0.39 -7.96
CA ALA A 122 -26.05 -1.81 -8.13
C ALA A 122 -25.62 -2.70 -6.94
N ASN A 123 -24.69 -2.24 -6.09
CA ASN A 123 -24.06 -3.00 -5.01
C ASN A 123 -24.04 -2.16 -3.72
N GLY A 124 -25.19 -2.02 -3.09
CA GLY A 124 -25.38 -1.14 -1.94
C GLY A 124 -24.73 -1.59 -0.63
N ASP A 125 -24.10 -2.75 -0.59
CA ASP A 125 -23.31 -3.28 0.51
C ASP A 125 -21.82 -2.89 0.44
N VAL A 126 -21.34 -2.42 -0.72
CA VAL A 126 -19.96 -1.96 -0.90
C VAL A 126 -19.70 -0.71 -0.06
N ASN A 127 -18.65 -0.78 0.76
CA ASN A 127 -18.27 0.30 1.67
C ASN A 127 -16.84 0.81 1.50
N VAL A 128 -16.07 0.20 0.57
CA VAL A 128 -14.73 0.69 0.19
C VAL A 128 -14.57 0.66 -1.33
N ILE A 129 -14.13 1.78 -1.90
CA ILE A 129 -13.77 1.91 -3.32
C ILE A 129 -12.30 2.27 -3.42
N ILE A 130 -11.59 1.54 -4.28
CA ILE A 130 -10.21 1.84 -4.67
C ILE A 130 -10.05 1.64 -6.18
N TRP A 131 -9.32 2.54 -6.84
CA TRP A 131 -8.95 2.45 -8.24
C TRP A 131 -7.44 2.55 -8.41
N SER A 132 -6.87 1.71 -9.28
CA SER A 132 -5.48 1.83 -9.69
C SER A 132 -5.34 2.54 -11.03
N TRP A 133 -4.27 3.34 -11.15
CA TRP A 133 -3.79 3.84 -12.43
C TRP A 133 -3.07 2.71 -13.20
N CYS A 134 -3.12 2.78 -14.53
CA CYS A 134 -2.10 2.19 -15.40
C CYS A 134 -1.04 3.27 -15.69
N GLY A 135 -0.70 3.59 -16.92
CA GLY A 135 0.35 4.56 -17.24
C GLY A 135 -0.06 6.04 -17.31
N GLN A 136 -1.33 6.41 -17.05
CA GLN A 136 -1.89 7.71 -17.42
C GLN A 136 -1.28 8.89 -16.64
N VAL A 137 -0.82 8.67 -15.40
CA VAL A 137 -0.24 9.75 -14.57
C VAL A 137 1.04 10.31 -15.18
N SER A 138 1.83 9.49 -15.90
CA SER A 138 3.07 9.91 -16.57
C SER A 138 2.84 11.02 -17.59
N SER A 139 1.68 11.05 -18.26
CA SER A 139 1.31 12.06 -19.25
C SER A 139 0.23 13.03 -18.78
N ALA A 140 -0.32 12.85 -17.58
CA ALA A 140 -1.36 13.70 -17.04
C ALA A 140 -0.87 15.15 -16.87
N THR A 141 -1.75 16.09 -17.18
CA THR A 141 -1.55 17.50 -16.83
C THR A 141 -1.95 17.73 -15.35
N GLU A 142 -1.63 18.90 -14.83
CA GLU A 142 -2.12 19.33 -13.52
C GLU A 142 -3.65 19.38 -13.49
N ALA A 143 -4.28 19.82 -14.58
CA ALA A 143 -5.73 19.88 -14.70
C ALA A 143 -6.38 18.48 -14.70
N ASP A 144 -5.75 17.47 -15.31
CA ASP A 144 -6.23 16.09 -15.28
C ASP A 144 -6.24 15.53 -13.85
N ILE A 145 -5.18 15.77 -13.09
CA ILE A 145 -5.12 15.35 -11.69
C ILE A 145 -6.12 16.16 -10.83
N ASN A 146 -6.29 17.45 -11.06
CA ASN A 146 -7.33 18.23 -10.39
C ASN A 146 -8.74 17.68 -10.68
N THR A 147 -9.00 17.23 -11.91
CA THR A 147 -10.25 16.54 -12.28
C THR A 147 -10.42 15.26 -11.45
N TYR A 148 -9.40 14.41 -11.39
CA TYR A 148 -9.42 13.19 -10.55
C TYR A 148 -9.75 13.51 -9.09
N LEU A 149 -9.04 14.47 -8.48
CA LEU A 149 -9.22 14.83 -7.06
C LEU A 149 -10.63 15.42 -6.81
N SER A 150 -11.14 16.24 -7.73
CA SER A 150 -12.48 16.81 -7.63
C SER A 150 -13.57 15.75 -7.73
N LEU A 151 -13.43 14.78 -8.65
CA LEU A 151 -14.39 13.70 -8.82
C LEU A 151 -14.38 12.74 -7.62
N MET A 152 -13.20 12.43 -7.05
CA MET A 152 -13.10 11.67 -5.81
C MET A 152 -13.85 12.37 -4.67
N ASN A 153 -13.64 13.69 -4.50
CA ASN A 153 -14.34 14.45 -3.47
C ASN A 153 -15.85 14.45 -3.69
N GLY A 154 -16.31 14.58 -4.94
CA GLY A 154 -17.74 14.48 -5.26
C GLY A 154 -18.36 13.13 -4.93
N LEU A 155 -17.62 12.04 -5.17
CA LEU A 155 -18.05 10.69 -4.77
C LEU A 155 -18.17 10.56 -3.25
N GLU A 156 -17.21 11.08 -2.48
CA GLU A 156 -17.26 11.09 -1.00
C GLU A 156 -18.46 11.87 -0.47
N GLU A 157 -18.81 12.99 -1.10
CA GLU A 157 -19.98 13.80 -0.73
C GLU A 157 -21.30 13.07 -1.01
N ASP A 158 -21.37 12.38 -2.16
CA ASP A 158 -22.59 11.71 -2.61
C ASP A 158 -22.80 10.34 -1.95
N TYR A 159 -21.71 9.66 -1.53
CA TYR A 159 -21.75 8.34 -0.88
C TYR A 159 -21.04 8.36 0.49
N PRO A 160 -21.59 9.07 1.49
CA PRO A 160 -20.92 9.28 2.79
C PRO A 160 -20.71 8.00 3.63
N GLY A 161 -21.33 6.88 3.23
CA GLY A 161 -21.12 5.55 3.85
C GLY A 161 -20.00 4.74 3.21
N VAL A 162 -19.33 5.27 2.17
CA VAL A 162 -18.28 4.59 1.42
C VAL A 162 -16.94 5.27 1.66
N THR A 163 -15.93 4.50 1.98
CA THR A 163 -14.54 4.97 2.06
C THR A 163 -13.91 4.94 0.68
N PHE A 164 -13.41 6.06 0.21
CA PHE A 164 -12.70 6.16 -1.06
C PHE A 164 -11.20 6.24 -0.82
N VAL A 165 -10.44 5.34 -1.46
CA VAL A 165 -8.99 5.28 -1.36
C VAL A 165 -8.36 5.88 -2.61
N TYR A 166 -7.58 6.94 -2.42
CA TYR A 166 -6.79 7.58 -3.46
C TYR A 166 -5.56 6.73 -3.79
N MET A 167 -5.00 6.87 -4.99
CA MET A 167 -3.82 6.14 -5.39
C MET A 167 -2.88 7.02 -6.22
N THR A 168 -1.56 6.85 -6.05
CA THR A 168 -0.54 7.40 -6.95
C THR A 168 -0.32 6.49 -8.16
N GLY A 169 0.17 7.05 -9.27
CA GLY A 169 0.60 6.28 -10.44
C GLY A 169 1.93 5.58 -10.20
N HIS A 170 2.14 4.43 -10.86
CA HIS A 170 3.38 3.64 -10.79
C HIS A 170 4.59 4.39 -11.35
N LEU A 171 5.81 3.99 -10.96
CA LEU A 171 7.06 4.60 -11.43
C LEU A 171 7.27 4.36 -12.95
N ASP A 172 7.83 5.36 -13.64
CA ASP A 172 8.02 5.37 -15.09
C ASP A 172 9.48 5.54 -15.55
N GLY A 173 10.43 5.54 -14.60
CA GLY A 173 11.85 5.72 -14.91
C GLY A 173 12.28 7.17 -15.16
N THR A 174 11.41 8.16 -14.92
CA THR A 174 11.75 9.60 -15.14
C THR A 174 12.30 10.28 -13.89
N GLY A 175 12.34 9.58 -12.75
CA GLY A 175 12.90 10.04 -11.49
C GLY A 175 12.20 11.28 -10.91
N LEU A 176 12.87 11.92 -9.93
CA LEU A 176 12.30 13.02 -9.13
C LEU A 176 11.98 14.29 -9.94
N THR A 177 12.51 14.45 -11.14
CA THR A 177 12.25 15.59 -12.01
C THR A 177 11.18 15.33 -13.07
N GLY A 178 10.69 14.09 -13.16
CA GLY A 178 9.68 13.65 -14.13
C GLY A 178 8.29 14.26 -13.91
N ASN A 179 7.45 14.15 -14.94
CA ASN A 179 6.07 14.60 -14.83
C ASN A 179 5.29 13.73 -13.85
N LEU A 180 5.51 12.41 -13.89
CA LEU A 180 4.91 11.45 -12.96
C LEU A 180 5.14 11.86 -11.50
N HIS A 181 6.39 12.16 -11.12
CA HIS A 181 6.71 12.58 -9.75
C HIS A 181 5.91 13.81 -9.35
N ARG A 182 5.86 14.85 -10.18
CA ARG A 182 5.08 16.08 -9.90
C ARG A 182 3.60 15.80 -9.73
N ARG A 183 3.04 14.91 -10.55
CA ARG A 183 1.60 14.55 -10.45
C ARG A 183 1.31 13.70 -9.22
N ASN A 184 2.18 12.76 -8.89
CA ASN A 184 2.08 12.00 -7.64
C ASN A 184 2.20 12.90 -6.40
N GLU A 185 3.11 13.88 -6.39
CA GLU A 185 3.20 14.87 -5.30
C GLU A 185 1.93 15.75 -5.19
N GLN A 186 1.27 16.04 -6.29
CA GLN A 186 -0.03 16.74 -6.29
C GLN A 186 -1.09 15.89 -5.57
N ILE A 187 -1.17 14.59 -5.85
CA ILE A 187 -2.08 13.64 -5.18
C ILE A 187 -1.73 13.53 -3.69
N ARG A 188 -0.46 13.29 -3.36
CA ARG A 188 0.04 13.17 -1.98
C ARG A 188 -0.29 14.41 -1.14
N SER A 189 0.00 15.59 -1.69
CA SER A 189 -0.26 16.87 -1.02
C SER A 189 -1.75 17.08 -0.75
N TYR A 190 -2.60 16.74 -1.73
CA TYR A 190 -4.05 16.80 -1.54
C TYR A 190 -4.50 15.86 -0.41
N CYS A 191 -4.09 14.60 -0.45
CA CYS A 191 -4.50 13.59 0.54
C CYS A 191 -4.05 13.98 1.96
N ARG A 192 -2.81 14.44 2.15
CA ARG A 192 -2.32 14.93 3.44
C ARG A 192 -3.13 16.13 3.95
N ASN A 193 -3.35 17.12 3.09
CA ASN A 193 -4.06 18.35 3.46
C ASN A 193 -5.54 18.11 3.81
N HIS A 194 -6.15 17.09 3.20
CA HIS A 194 -7.57 16.76 3.38
C HIS A 194 -7.80 15.48 4.20
N LYS A 195 -6.73 14.89 4.78
CA LYS A 195 -6.79 13.66 5.60
C LYS A 195 -7.49 12.50 4.89
N LYS A 196 -7.13 12.27 3.61
CA LYS A 196 -7.69 11.19 2.79
C LYS A 196 -6.87 9.92 2.93
N PHE A 197 -7.51 8.77 2.77
CA PHE A 197 -6.79 7.51 2.61
C PHE A 197 -6.08 7.48 1.27
N LEU A 198 -4.75 7.29 1.30
CA LEU A 198 -3.90 7.18 0.12
C LEU A 198 -3.13 5.86 0.14
N TYR A 199 -3.33 5.04 -0.88
CA TYR A 199 -2.44 3.93 -1.18
C TYR A 199 -1.33 4.44 -2.12
N ASP A 200 -0.14 4.66 -1.56
CA ASP A 200 0.97 5.30 -2.29
C ASP A 200 1.78 4.28 -3.09
N PHE A 201 1.20 3.84 -4.21
CA PHE A 201 1.74 2.81 -5.08
C PHE A 201 3.18 3.12 -5.55
N ALA A 202 3.44 4.37 -5.96
CA ALA A 202 4.77 4.80 -6.40
C ALA A 202 5.80 4.83 -5.26
N ASP A 203 5.40 5.17 -4.05
CA ASP A 203 6.31 5.18 -2.92
C ASP A 203 6.70 3.75 -2.53
N ILE A 204 5.74 2.83 -2.44
CA ILE A 204 6.00 1.41 -2.14
C ILE A 204 7.05 0.83 -3.08
N GLU A 205 6.98 1.10 -4.39
CA GLU A 205 7.93 0.58 -5.37
C GLU A 205 9.23 1.39 -5.52
N SER A 206 9.34 2.48 -4.75
CA SER A 206 10.55 3.31 -4.68
C SER A 206 11.60 2.78 -3.70
N TYR A 207 11.24 1.81 -2.85
CA TYR A 207 12.10 1.32 -1.78
C TYR A 207 12.23 -0.21 -1.80
N ASP A 208 13.38 -0.73 -1.33
CA ASP A 208 13.49 -2.14 -0.97
C ASP A 208 13.03 -2.38 0.49
N PRO A 209 12.89 -3.64 0.93
CA PRO A 209 12.45 -3.95 2.30
C PRO A 209 13.38 -3.43 3.42
N GLU A 210 14.64 -3.11 3.12
CA GLU A 210 15.59 -2.47 4.05
C GLU A 210 15.44 -0.94 4.09
N GLY A 211 14.58 -0.36 3.26
CA GLY A 211 14.32 1.08 3.21
C GLY A 211 15.31 1.87 2.36
N LYS A 212 16.02 1.20 1.45
CA LYS A 212 16.88 1.89 0.49
C LYS A 212 16.04 2.48 -0.65
N PHE A 213 16.27 3.76 -0.93
CA PHE A 213 15.55 4.53 -1.93
C PHE A 213 16.17 4.41 -3.33
N TYR A 214 15.33 4.27 -4.36
CA TYR A 214 15.74 4.08 -5.75
C TYR A 214 15.10 5.05 -6.75
N HIS A 215 14.06 5.81 -6.36
CA HIS A 215 13.42 6.76 -7.27
C HIS A 215 14.36 7.90 -7.69
N ASP A 216 15.33 8.28 -6.86
CA ASP A 216 16.40 9.22 -7.18
C ASP A 216 17.40 8.68 -8.22
N LYS A 217 17.31 7.39 -8.52
CA LYS A 217 18.09 6.65 -9.53
C LYS A 217 17.23 6.22 -10.72
N TRP A 218 16.20 6.99 -11.03
CA TRP A 218 15.25 6.74 -12.12
C TRP A 218 14.60 5.35 -12.09
N ALA A 219 14.27 4.84 -10.92
CA ALA A 219 13.57 3.55 -10.82
C ALA A 219 12.25 3.58 -11.61
N ASN A 220 11.91 2.44 -12.22
CA ASN A 220 10.66 2.21 -12.92
C ASN A 220 9.81 1.13 -12.23
N ASP A 221 8.60 0.89 -12.75
CA ASP A 221 7.63 -0.13 -12.31
C ASP A 221 8.20 -1.56 -12.28
N GLY A 222 9.12 -1.88 -13.20
CA GLY A 222 9.84 -3.16 -13.26
C GLY A 222 10.92 -3.32 -12.19
N CYS A 223 11.10 -2.35 -11.30
CA CYS A 223 12.18 -2.28 -10.30
C CYS A 223 13.58 -2.07 -10.88
N TYR A 224 13.67 -1.71 -12.15
CA TYR A 224 14.94 -1.35 -12.79
C TYR A 224 15.34 0.08 -12.46
N TYR A 225 16.64 0.32 -12.26
CA TYR A 225 17.18 1.63 -11.92
C TYR A 225 18.57 1.82 -12.51
N ASP A 226 18.98 3.08 -12.67
CA ASP A 226 20.33 3.48 -13.10
C ASP A 226 21.29 3.47 -11.90
N ASN A 227 22.19 2.48 -11.89
CA ASN A 227 23.09 2.29 -10.77
C ASN A 227 24.32 3.20 -10.79
N ASP A 228 24.79 3.59 -11.99
CA ASP A 228 26.04 4.32 -12.19
C ASP A 228 25.87 5.72 -12.80
N ASN A 229 24.62 6.17 -12.96
CA ASN A 229 24.21 7.47 -13.51
C ASN A 229 24.64 7.66 -14.99
N ASN A 230 24.59 6.58 -15.78
CA ASN A 230 24.92 6.63 -17.20
C ASN A 230 23.69 6.84 -18.12
N GLY A 231 22.48 6.88 -17.55
CA GLY A 231 21.21 7.03 -18.26
C GLY A 231 20.58 5.72 -18.70
N SER A 232 21.11 4.57 -18.30
CA SER A 232 20.55 3.24 -18.56
C SER A 232 19.98 2.65 -17.27
N LEU A 233 18.90 1.87 -17.37
CA LEU A 233 18.31 1.13 -16.25
C LEU A 233 18.85 -0.31 -16.24
N GLU A 234 20.12 -0.51 -15.86
CA GLU A 234 20.83 -1.80 -15.98
C GLU A 234 20.74 -2.67 -14.72
N SER A 235 20.30 -2.11 -13.59
CA SER A 235 20.19 -2.84 -12.32
C SER A 235 18.72 -3.01 -11.92
N ASN A 236 18.41 -4.10 -11.20
CA ASN A 236 17.06 -4.34 -10.67
C ASN A 236 17.15 -4.58 -9.16
N TRP A 237 16.52 -3.71 -8.35
CA TRP A 237 16.64 -3.78 -6.91
C TRP A 237 15.89 -5.00 -6.32
N ALA A 238 14.73 -5.35 -6.87
CA ALA A 238 13.93 -6.46 -6.36
C ALA A 238 14.59 -7.81 -6.67
N ILE A 239 15.14 -8.01 -7.89
CA ILE A 239 15.88 -9.23 -8.24
C ILE A 239 17.09 -9.38 -7.32
N ARG A 240 17.88 -8.32 -7.12
CA ARG A 240 19.06 -8.36 -6.25
C ARG A 240 18.71 -8.72 -4.81
N TRP A 241 17.61 -8.19 -4.30
CA TRP A 241 17.13 -8.52 -2.97
C TRP A 241 16.67 -9.98 -2.89
N GLN A 242 15.86 -10.43 -3.85
CA GLN A 242 15.38 -11.82 -3.94
C GLN A 242 16.55 -12.83 -4.01
N GLU A 243 17.60 -12.54 -4.78
CA GLU A 243 18.79 -13.39 -4.89
C GLU A 243 19.59 -13.52 -3.58
N SER A 244 19.51 -12.53 -2.69
CA SER A 244 20.19 -12.51 -1.39
C SER A 244 19.34 -13.03 -0.23
N HIS A 245 18.06 -13.37 -0.46
CA HIS A 245 17.09 -13.79 0.53
C HIS A 245 16.36 -15.07 0.10
N SER A 246 15.79 -15.79 1.07
CA SER A 246 15.22 -17.13 0.83
C SER A 246 13.75 -17.03 0.40
N GLU A 247 13.43 -17.53 -0.79
CA GLU A 247 12.04 -17.73 -1.22
C GLU A 247 11.31 -18.68 -0.24
N GLY A 248 10.07 -18.36 0.09
CA GLY A 248 9.26 -19.11 1.06
C GLY A 248 9.59 -18.82 2.52
N VAL A 249 10.54 -17.91 2.80
CA VAL A 249 10.90 -17.41 4.14
C VAL A 249 10.81 -15.91 4.20
N ASP A 250 11.54 -15.21 3.34
CA ASP A 250 11.64 -13.75 3.33
C ASP A 250 10.70 -13.11 2.29
N TRP A 251 10.40 -13.84 1.23
CA TRP A 251 9.52 -13.43 0.15
C TRP A 251 8.84 -14.66 -0.49
N TYR A 252 7.84 -14.44 -1.33
CA TYR A 252 7.12 -15.50 -2.04
C TYR A 252 6.90 -15.16 -3.50
N THR A 253 6.93 -16.20 -4.35
CA THR A 253 6.58 -16.07 -5.76
C THR A 253 5.08 -15.84 -5.94
N CYS A 254 4.70 -14.96 -6.86
CA CYS A 254 3.32 -14.67 -7.25
C CYS A 254 3.29 -14.05 -8.65
N GLY A 255 2.09 -13.86 -9.22
CA GLY A 255 1.89 -12.99 -10.37
C GLY A 255 2.37 -11.57 -10.06
N ALA A 256 2.97 -10.90 -11.02
CA ALA A 256 3.51 -9.56 -10.85
C ALA A 256 3.60 -8.84 -12.20
N ALA A 257 2.46 -8.45 -12.75
CA ALA A 257 2.40 -7.77 -14.05
C ALA A 257 3.31 -6.53 -14.08
N HIS A 258 4.23 -6.48 -15.04
CA HIS A 258 5.21 -5.41 -15.26
C HIS A 258 6.28 -5.24 -14.16
N THR A 259 6.29 -6.09 -13.12
CA THR A 259 7.21 -5.94 -11.99
C THR A 259 7.78 -7.29 -11.50
N GLN A 260 8.38 -7.29 -10.30
CA GLN A 260 8.94 -8.48 -9.66
C GLN A 260 8.03 -8.97 -8.52
N PRO A 261 8.03 -10.29 -8.19
CA PRO A 261 7.23 -10.83 -7.10
C PRO A 261 7.40 -10.10 -5.77
N LEU A 262 8.61 -9.75 -5.38
CA LEU A 262 8.88 -9.00 -4.15
C LEU A 262 8.11 -7.66 -4.09
N ASN A 263 8.06 -6.91 -5.20
CA ASN A 263 7.32 -5.65 -5.25
C ASN A 263 5.81 -5.89 -5.07
N ALA A 264 5.26 -6.96 -5.66
CA ALA A 264 3.87 -7.35 -5.45
C ALA A 264 3.62 -7.83 -4.00
N ASN A 265 4.60 -8.50 -3.36
CA ASN A 265 4.51 -8.86 -1.93
C ASN A 265 4.39 -7.60 -1.05
N MET A 266 5.24 -6.59 -1.27
CA MET A 266 5.21 -5.33 -0.52
C MET A 266 3.88 -4.60 -0.70
N LYS A 267 3.33 -4.59 -1.92
CA LYS A 267 2.00 -4.03 -2.20
C LYS A 267 0.89 -4.77 -1.47
N ALA A 268 0.94 -6.10 -1.42
CA ALA A 268 -0.02 -6.88 -0.63
C ALA A 268 0.06 -6.58 0.87
N TYR A 269 1.27 -6.39 1.42
CA TYR A 269 1.45 -6.03 2.81
C TYR A 269 0.86 -4.65 3.13
N ALA A 270 1.15 -3.65 2.30
CA ALA A 270 0.58 -2.31 2.45
C ALA A 270 -0.95 -2.30 2.28
N ALA A 271 -1.50 -3.15 1.38
CA ALA A 271 -2.94 -3.30 1.23
C ALA A 271 -3.60 -3.86 2.49
N TRP A 272 -3.01 -4.87 3.14
CA TRP A 272 -3.53 -5.38 4.40
C TRP A 272 -3.44 -4.36 5.54
N HIS A 273 -2.42 -3.50 5.57
CA HIS A 273 -2.37 -2.35 6.49
C HIS A 273 -3.52 -1.38 6.23
N LEU A 274 -3.79 -1.05 4.97
CA LEU A 274 -4.90 -0.19 4.58
C LEU A 274 -6.25 -0.77 5.02
N TRP A 275 -6.52 -2.04 4.70
CA TRP A 275 -7.79 -2.69 5.07
C TRP A 275 -7.97 -2.77 6.58
N ALA A 276 -6.95 -3.18 7.29
CA ALA A 276 -6.94 -3.21 8.75
C ALA A 276 -7.23 -1.83 9.36
N ARG A 277 -6.61 -0.76 8.82
CA ARG A 277 -6.77 0.61 9.32
C ARG A 277 -8.14 1.21 9.01
N ILE A 278 -8.75 0.88 7.87
CA ILE A 278 -10.11 1.31 7.54
C ILE A 278 -11.13 0.67 8.49
N ALA A 279 -10.90 -0.59 8.88
CA ALA A 279 -11.81 -1.33 9.76
C ALA A 279 -11.57 -1.06 11.26
N GLY A 280 -10.33 -0.79 11.68
CA GLY A 280 -9.93 -0.60 13.08
C GLY A 280 -10.07 0.82 13.55
#